data_c2f08b84e4ad9367ac23c381760fb2fa
#
_entry.id   c2f08b84e4ad9367ac23c381760fb2fa
#
_cell.length_a   1.000
_cell.length_b   1.000
_cell.length_c   1.000
_cell.angle_alpha   90.00
_cell.angle_beta   90.00
_cell.angle_gamma   90.00
#
_symmetry.space_group_name_H-M   'P 1'
#
loop_
_entity.id
_entity.type
_entity.pdbx_description
1 polymer ?
#
loop_
_entity_poly.entity_id
_entity_poly.type
_entity_poly.pdbx_seq_one_letter_code
_entity_poly.pdbx_strand_id
1 'polypeptide(L)'
;MKRIFNRKSKDENKKAIKFIAIWADDNGNGTFGVLASLCKTKEAAIIEVLKDIEINNCIDPIKLNQCRLDLISHNELNIPGVISYKIESVYKNY
;
A
#
# COMPACT_ATOMS: atom_id res chain seq x y z
N MET A 1 -1.43 -16.73 -33.67
CA MET A 1 -1.52 -16.60 -33.22
C MET A 1 -1.67 -16.39 -32.65
N LYS A 2 -1.55 -16.19 -32.39
CA LYS A 2 -1.67 -15.89 -31.80
C LYS A 2 -1.49 -16.11 -30.93
N ARG A 3 -1.02 -16.46 -30.52
CA ARG A 3 -0.99 -16.51 -29.55
C ARG A 3 -0.05 -16.42 -28.80
N ILE A 4 0.64 -16.44 -29.05
CA ILE A 4 1.70 -16.19 -28.39
C ILE A 4 1.76 -14.93 -27.76
N PHE A 5 1.53 -13.96 -28.37
CA PHE A 5 1.46 -12.75 -27.75
C PHE A 5 0.45 -12.79 -26.71
N ASN A 6 -0.15 -13.85 -26.59
CA ASN A 6 -1.05 -14.01 -25.55
C ASN A 6 -0.44 -13.90 -24.21
N ARG A 7 0.85 -14.16 -24.13
CA ARG A 7 1.52 -14.05 -22.90
C ARG A 7 1.46 -12.67 -22.36
N LYS A 8 1.65 -11.71 -23.20
CA LYS A 8 1.61 -10.36 -22.80
C LYS A 8 0.20 -9.98 -22.39
N SER A 9 -0.77 -10.42 -23.13
CA SER A 9 -2.14 -10.15 -22.77
C SER A 9 -2.47 -10.71 -21.43
N LYS A 10 -1.93 -11.86 -21.14
CA LYS A 10 -2.17 -12.49 -19.87
C LYS A 10 -1.65 -11.62 -18.75
N ASP A 11 -0.48 -11.04 -18.90
CA ASP A 11 0.06 -10.18 -17.88
C ASP A 11 -0.77 -8.92 -17.73
N GLU A 12 -1.27 -8.40 -18.80
CA GLU A 12 -2.08 -7.21 -18.76
C GLU A 12 -3.41 -7.46 -18.07
N ASN A 13 -3.87 -8.69 -18.13
CA ASN A 13 -5.13 -9.04 -17.49
C ASN A 13 -4.98 -9.48 -16.05
N LYS A 14 -3.75 -9.58 -15.58
CA LYS A 14 -3.53 -9.98 -14.22
C LYS A 14 -4.00 -8.86 -13.29
N LYS A 15 -4.84 -9.20 -12.36
CA LYS A 15 -5.37 -8.23 -11.42
C LYS A 15 -5.03 -8.62 -10.00
N ALA A 16 -4.80 -7.63 -9.18
CA ALA A 16 -4.56 -7.89 -7.77
C ALA A 16 -5.82 -8.45 -7.14
N ILE A 17 -5.70 -9.50 -6.37
CA ILE A 17 -6.83 -10.10 -5.66
C ILE A 17 -6.95 -9.58 -4.25
N LYS A 18 -5.90 -8.98 -3.72
CA LYS A 18 -5.95 -8.34 -2.42
C LYS A 18 -4.77 -7.41 -2.26
N PHE A 19 -4.84 -6.59 -1.25
CA PHE A 19 -3.80 -5.60 -0.98
C PHE A 19 -3.40 -5.71 0.48
N ILE A 20 -2.13 -5.47 0.74
CA ILE A 20 -1.56 -5.55 2.08
C ILE A 20 -0.95 -4.22 2.43
N ALA A 21 -1.29 -3.70 3.60
CA ALA A 21 -0.68 -2.46 4.10
C ALA A 21 0.38 -2.84 5.12
N ILE A 22 1.59 -2.35 4.92
CA ILE A 22 2.75 -2.68 5.74
C ILE A 22 3.31 -1.39 6.33
N TRP A 23 3.77 -1.46 7.58
CA TRP A 23 4.42 -0.33 8.22
C TRP A 23 5.84 -0.72 8.61
N ALA A 24 6.70 0.28 8.71
CA ALA A 24 8.07 0.07 9.17
C ALA A 24 8.51 1.33 9.90
N ASP A 25 9.16 1.16 11.05
CA ASP A 25 9.67 2.30 11.80
C ASP A 25 10.77 2.99 11.01
N ASP A 26 10.78 4.30 11.07
CA ASP A 26 11.80 5.10 10.42
C ASP A 26 12.65 5.81 11.47
N ASN A 27 12.73 5.23 12.67
CA ASN A 27 13.48 5.84 13.76
C ASN A 27 14.71 5.04 14.16
N GLY A 28 15.12 4.09 13.33
CA GLY A 28 16.33 3.32 13.58
C GLY A 28 16.11 2.02 14.33
N ASN A 29 14.90 1.72 14.76
CA ASN A 29 14.64 0.50 15.51
C ASN A 29 14.58 -0.75 14.63
N GLY A 30 14.31 -0.57 13.35
CA GLY A 30 14.25 -1.70 12.43
C GLY A 30 13.02 -2.58 12.58
N THR A 31 11.99 -2.09 13.27
CA THR A 31 10.77 -2.88 13.43
C THR A 31 9.80 -2.61 12.28
N PHE A 32 9.05 -3.63 11.92
CA PHE A 32 8.06 -3.50 10.86
C PHE A 32 6.98 -4.56 11.08
N GLY A 33 5.87 -4.40 10.39
CA GLY A 33 4.78 -5.34 10.52
C GLY A 33 3.70 -5.10 9.49
N VAL A 34 2.67 -5.94 9.55
CA VAL A 34 1.53 -5.85 8.67
C VAL A 34 0.43 -5.10 9.38
N LEU A 35 -0.05 -4.03 8.77
CA LEU A 35 -1.14 -3.24 9.32
C LEU A 35 -2.49 -3.86 8.96
N ALA A 36 -2.64 -4.25 7.69
CA ALA A 36 -3.85 -4.88 7.22
C ALA A 36 -3.48 -5.83 6.09
N SER A 37 -3.96 -7.07 6.15
CA SER A 37 -3.51 -8.10 5.22
C SER A 37 -4.56 -8.62 4.26
N LEU A 38 -5.82 -8.23 4.41
CA LEU A 38 -6.87 -8.80 3.59
C LEU A 38 -7.77 -7.75 2.97
N CYS A 39 -7.18 -6.66 2.51
CA CYS A 39 -7.96 -5.59 1.88
C CYS A 39 -8.31 -6.01 0.45
N LYS A 40 -9.57 -5.87 0.10
CA LYS A 40 -10.03 -6.26 -1.22
C LYS A 40 -9.70 -5.23 -2.29
N THR A 41 -9.47 -3.99 -1.89
CA THR A 41 -9.15 -2.93 -2.83
C THR A 41 -7.98 -2.13 -2.29
N LYS A 42 -7.29 -1.42 -3.19
CA LYS A 42 -6.22 -0.54 -2.79
C LYS A 42 -6.76 0.57 -1.90
N GLU A 43 -7.96 1.04 -2.21
CA GLU A 43 -8.59 2.10 -1.43
C GLU A 43 -8.79 1.66 0.02
N ALA A 44 -9.21 0.42 0.24
CA ALA A 44 -9.40 -0.10 1.59
C ALA A 44 -8.07 -0.13 2.35
N ALA A 45 -6.99 -0.50 1.67
CA ALA A 45 -5.68 -0.53 2.30
C ALA A 45 -5.22 0.90 2.65
N ILE A 46 -5.48 1.85 1.77
CA ILE A 46 -5.13 3.24 2.03
C ILE A 46 -5.89 3.76 3.24
N ILE A 47 -7.16 3.43 3.36
CA ILE A 47 -7.96 3.84 4.50
C ILE A 47 -7.35 3.32 5.80
N GLU A 48 -6.87 2.09 5.80
CA GLU A 48 -6.25 1.53 7.01
C GLU A 48 -4.98 2.29 7.38
N VAL A 49 -4.18 2.67 6.38
CA VAL A 49 -2.99 3.47 6.65
C VAL A 49 -3.37 4.82 7.23
N LEU A 50 -4.37 5.48 6.65
CA LEU A 50 -4.77 6.80 7.13
C LEU A 50 -5.34 6.74 8.54
N LYS A 51 -6.06 5.68 8.87
CA LYS A 51 -6.56 5.49 10.23
C LYS A 51 -5.40 5.35 11.21
N ASP A 52 -4.38 4.61 10.83
CA ASP A 52 -3.23 4.40 11.70
C ASP A 52 -2.49 5.72 11.95
N ILE A 53 -2.33 6.51 10.90
CA ILE A 53 -1.70 7.81 11.01
C ILE A 53 -2.48 8.71 11.96
N GLU A 54 -3.79 8.71 11.81
CA GLU A 54 -4.66 9.55 12.61
C GLU A 54 -4.66 9.13 14.08
N ILE A 55 -4.75 7.83 14.31
CA ILE A 55 -4.78 7.29 15.68
C ILE A 55 -3.48 7.61 16.41
N ASN A 56 -2.37 7.52 15.72
CA ASN A 56 -1.07 7.72 16.34
C ASN A 56 -0.59 9.17 16.29
N ASN A 57 -1.42 10.08 15.75
CA ASN A 57 -1.08 11.49 15.67
C ASN A 57 0.26 11.74 15.00
N CYS A 58 0.54 10.98 13.96
CA CYS A 58 1.82 11.10 13.26
C CYS A 58 1.94 12.41 12.50
N ILE A 59 0.82 12.94 12.02
CA ILE A 59 0.82 14.21 11.30
C ILE A 59 -0.51 14.93 11.53
N ASP A 60 -0.56 16.21 11.15
CA ASP A 60 -1.77 16.98 11.23
C ASP A 60 -2.84 16.44 10.30
N PRO A 61 -4.11 16.50 10.71
CA PRO A 61 -5.21 16.06 9.84
C PRO A 61 -5.22 16.74 8.48
N ILE A 62 -4.74 17.96 8.40
CA ILE A 62 -4.70 18.70 7.14
C ILE A 62 -3.83 17.99 6.12
N LYS A 63 -2.80 17.30 6.58
CA LYS A 63 -1.87 16.61 5.70
C LYS A 63 -2.33 15.21 5.31
N LEU A 64 -3.42 14.74 5.90
CA LEU A 64 -3.89 13.39 5.58
C LEU A 64 -4.28 13.25 4.13
N ASN A 65 -4.85 14.29 3.54
CA ASN A 65 -5.24 14.21 2.14
C ASN A 65 -4.02 14.08 1.23
N GLN A 66 -2.93 14.77 1.56
CA GLN A 66 -1.71 14.65 0.78
C GLN A 66 -1.14 13.24 0.93
N CYS A 67 -1.21 12.66 2.12
CA CYS A 67 -0.77 11.29 2.35
C CYS A 67 -1.59 10.31 1.51
N ARG A 68 -2.88 10.54 1.40
CA ARG A 68 -3.75 9.70 0.59
C ARG A 68 -3.33 9.77 -0.87
N LEU A 69 -3.06 10.97 -1.36
CA LEU A 69 -2.63 11.14 -2.75
C LEU A 69 -1.28 10.46 -3.00
N ASP A 70 -0.37 10.55 -2.05
CA ASP A 70 0.93 9.90 -2.18
C ASP A 70 0.77 8.38 -2.24
N LEU A 71 -0.10 7.82 -1.42
CA LEU A 71 -0.33 6.39 -1.44
C LEU A 71 -0.98 5.93 -2.73
N ILE A 72 -1.89 6.75 -3.27
CA ILE A 72 -2.52 6.44 -4.54
C ILE A 72 -1.49 6.43 -5.66
N SER A 73 -0.60 7.43 -5.66
CA SER A 73 0.37 7.61 -6.74
C SER A 73 1.57 6.69 -6.65
N HIS A 74 2.06 6.45 -5.44
CA HIS A 74 3.34 5.75 -5.25
C HIS A 74 3.26 4.46 -4.48
N ASN A 75 2.12 4.11 -3.93
CA ASN A 75 1.93 2.92 -3.10
C ASN A 75 2.77 2.92 -1.84
N GLU A 76 3.32 4.06 -1.48
CA GLU A 76 4.12 4.16 -0.27
C GLU A 76 4.12 5.58 0.24
N LEU A 77 4.41 5.71 1.52
CA LEU A 77 4.41 6.98 2.19
C LEU A 77 5.47 6.93 3.29
N ASN A 78 6.28 7.95 3.39
CA ASN A 78 7.30 8.01 4.43
C ASN A 78 7.09 9.26 5.27
N ILE A 79 6.99 9.08 6.58
CA ILE A 79 6.97 10.17 7.52
C ILE A 79 8.35 10.17 8.19
N PRO A 80 9.25 11.06 7.77
CA PRO A 80 10.66 10.99 8.17
C PRO A 80 10.85 10.97 9.68
N GLY A 81 11.68 10.04 10.14
CA GLY A 81 11.98 9.92 11.54
C GLY A 81 10.90 9.27 12.37
N VAL A 82 9.78 8.89 11.76
CA VAL A 82 8.64 8.32 12.47
C VAL A 82 8.30 6.93 11.95
N ILE A 83 7.76 6.87 10.75
CA ILE A 83 7.24 5.61 10.23
C ILE A 83 7.08 5.70 8.72
N SER A 84 7.17 4.58 8.05
CA SER A 84 6.83 4.52 6.63
C SER A 84 5.78 3.45 6.41
N TYR A 85 4.99 3.63 5.35
CA TYR A 85 3.92 2.70 4.99
C TYR A 85 4.08 2.30 3.55
N LYS A 86 3.67 1.08 3.24
CA LYS A 86 3.72 0.59 1.88
C LYS A 86 2.51 -0.27 1.62
N ILE A 87 1.97 -0.18 0.41
CA ILE A 87 0.86 -1.02 -0.01
C ILE A 87 1.35 -1.97 -1.07
N GLU A 88 1.24 -3.27 -0.78
CA GLU A 88 1.65 -4.31 -1.69
C GLU A 88 0.44 -4.94 -2.33
N SER A 89 0.54 -5.25 -3.61
CA SER A 89 -0.52 -5.93 -4.33
C SER A 89 -0.22 -7.43 -4.36
N VAL A 90 -1.23 -8.22 -4.09
CA VAL A 90 -1.09 -9.67 -4.15
C VAL A 90 -1.88 -10.16 -5.36
N TYR A 91 -1.23 -10.89 -6.23
CA TYR A 91 -1.84 -11.40 -7.44
C TYR A 91 -2.05 -12.89 -7.34
N LYS A 92 -3.09 -13.34 -8.02
CA LYS A 92 -3.31 -14.76 -8.07
C LYS A 92 -2.21 -15.39 -8.90
N ASN A 93 -1.66 -16.45 -8.36
CA ASN A 93 -0.54 -17.10 -9.01
C ASN A 93 -0.99 -18.44 -9.59
N TYR A 94 -0.73 -18.65 -10.85
CA TYR A 94 -1.13 -19.89 -11.49
C TYR A 94 0.04 -20.81 -11.75
#